data_abd3aa0735e0a373fcbf8f77d3ba4526
#
_entry.id   abd3aa0735e0a373fcbf8f77d3ba4526
#
_cell.length_a   1.000
_cell.length_b   1.000
_cell.length_c   1.000
_cell.angle_alpha   90.00
_cell.angle_beta   90.00
_cell.angle_gamma   90.00
#
_symmetry.space_group_name_H-M   'P 1'
#
loop_
_entity.id
_entity.type
_entity.pdbx_description
1 polymer ?
#
loop_
_entity_poly.entity_id
_entity_poly.type
_entity_poly.pdbx_seq_one_letter_code
_entity_poly.pdbx_strand_id
1 'polypeptide(L)'
;MDWLFNGEDWISPAVTPAFISNDGASLLAMACRHRGMVLLPEWSLRDYLQSEELVAVDLDHPISVTRSDQIGIFMLYLQSRYQIPKTRLAVDYIYERLAQADQAPA
;
A
#
# COMPACT_ATOMS: atom_id res chain seq x y z
N MET A 1 5.79 -0.19 13.91
CA MET A 1 6.28 0.30 12.60
C MET A 1 6.17 1.81 12.60
N ASP A 2 7.27 2.49 12.33
CA ASP A 2 7.31 3.94 12.36
C ASP A 2 6.91 4.52 11.01
N TRP A 3 6.23 5.65 11.05
CA TRP A 3 5.98 6.45 9.86
C TRP A 3 7.19 7.35 9.63
N LEU A 4 7.66 7.42 8.38
CA LEU A 4 8.87 8.14 8.02
C LEU A 4 8.52 9.23 7.00
N PHE A 5 8.93 10.46 7.28
CA PHE A 5 8.80 11.57 6.33
C PHE A 5 10.08 11.66 5.49
N ASN A 6 9.92 11.76 4.19
CA ASN A 6 11.02 11.92 3.24
C ASN A 6 11.19 13.41 2.91
N GLY A 7 11.99 14.10 3.73
CA GLY A 7 12.45 15.46 3.44
C GLY A 7 13.89 15.42 2.92
N GLU A 8 14.78 16.22 3.51
CA GLU A 8 16.22 16.12 3.24
C GLU A 8 16.76 14.76 3.74
N ASP A 9 16.22 14.32 4.86
CA ASP A 9 16.49 13.00 5.44
C ASP A 9 15.18 12.35 5.84
N TRP A 10 15.23 11.02 6.05
CA TRP A 10 14.09 10.29 6.59
C TRP A 10 13.93 10.60 8.08
N ILE A 11 12.81 11.20 8.43
CA ILE A 11 12.49 11.61 9.80
C ILE A 11 11.37 10.75 10.33
N SER A 12 11.57 10.17 11.53
CA SER A 12 10.54 9.44 12.26
C SER A 12 10.00 10.30 13.39
N PRO A 13 8.85 10.95 13.23
CA PRO A 13 8.27 11.75 14.29
C PRO A 13 7.77 10.87 15.44
N ALA A 14 7.77 11.42 16.64
CA ALA A 14 7.20 10.75 17.80
C ALA A 14 5.67 10.76 17.66
N VAL A 15 5.07 9.57 17.61
CA VAL A 15 3.62 9.41 17.46
C VAL A 15 3.11 8.45 18.52
N THR A 16 2.02 8.83 19.18
CA THR A 16 1.31 7.93 20.09
C THR A 16 0.16 7.32 19.30
N PRO A 17 0.22 6.02 18.97
CA PRO A 17 -0.81 5.41 18.15
C PRO A 17 -2.12 5.26 18.95
N ALA A 18 -3.25 5.52 18.27
CA ALA A 18 -4.58 5.26 18.82
C ALA A 18 -4.95 3.78 18.74
N PHE A 19 -4.36 3.07 17.76
CA PHE A 19 -4.65 1.66 17.51
C PHE A 19 -3.47 1.04 16.77
N ILE A 20 -3.06 -0.14 17.19
CA ILE A 20 -1.94 -0.88 16.60
C ILE A 20 -2.45 -2.24 16.13
N SER A 21 -2.21 -2.57 14.87
CA SER A 21 -2.56 -3.87 14.29
C SER A 21 -1.69 -4.16 13.08
N ASN A 22 -1.46 -5.43 12.81
CA ASN A 22 -0.88 -5.90 11.55
C ASN A 22 -1.95 -6.31 10.53
N ASP A 23 -3.22 -6.11 10.86
CA ASP A 23 -4.35 -6.37 9.97
C ASP A 23 -4.79 -5.06 9.31
N GLY A 24 -4.50 -4.91 8.01
CA GLY A 24 -4.85 -3.72 7.26
C GLY A 24 -6.35 -3.44 7.22
N ALA A 25 -7.18 -4.48 7.20
CA ALA A 25 -8.64 -4.32 7.20
C ALA A 25 -9.13 -3.69 8.51
N SER A 26 -8.53 -4.05 9.64
CA SER A 26 -8.87 -3.46 10.94
C SER A 26 -8.46 -1.99 11.01
N LEU A 27 -7.27 -1.66 10.51
CA LEU A 27 -6.79 -0.28 10.43
C LEU A 27 -7.71 0.57 9.55
N LEU A 28 -8.11 0.04 8.41
CA LEU A 28 -9.02 0.70 7.47
C LEU A 28 -10.38 0.96 8.10
N ALA A 29 -10.93 -0.04 8.82
CA ALA A 29 -12.21 0.10 9.51
C ALA A 29 -12.17 1.20 10.56
N MET A 30 -11.06 1.32 11.31
CA MET A 30 -10.90 2.38 12.31
C MET A 30 -10.86 3.76 11.65
N ALA A 31 -10.16 3.90 10.54
CA ALA A 31 -10.12 5.18 9.81
C ALA A 31 -11.49 5.56 9.26
N CYS A 32 -12.26 4.61 8.72
CA CYS A 32 -13.61 4.86 8.23
C CYS A 32 -14.58 5.27 9.33
N ARG A 33 -14.28 4.92 10.58
CA ARG A 33 -15.08 5.30 11.74
C ARG A 33 -14.58 6.57 12.44
N HIS A 34 -13.77 7.35 11.75
CA HIS A 34 -13.24 8.63 12.25
C HIS A 34 -12.37 8.48 13.51
N ARG A 35 -11.60 7.39 13.60
CA ARG A 35 -10.75 7.11 14.76
C ARG A 35 -9.31 7.54 14.57
N GLY A 36 -8.98 8.21 13.46
CA GLY A 36 -7.64 8.72 13.23
C GLY A 36 -7.22 8.60 11.77
N MET A 37 -5.91 8.70 11.55
CA MET A 37 -5.29 8.59 10.24
C MET A 37 -4.62 7.23 10.09
N VAL A 38 -4.57 6.73 8.87
CA VAL A 38 -3.95 5.45 8.54
C VAL A 38 -3.01 5.65 7.36
N LEU A 39 -1.92 4.89 7.35
CA LEU A 39 -0.97 4.83 6.23
C LEU A 39 -1.03 3.42 5.66
N LEU A 40 -1.63 3.28 4.50
CA LEU A 40 -1.80 2.03 3.78
C LEU A 40 -1.46 2.23 2.30
N PRO A 41 -1.19 1.14 1.57
CA PRO A 41 -0.96 1.26 0.14
C PRO A 41 -2.17 1.84 -0.59
N GLU A 42 -1.92 2.63 -1.63
CA GLU A 42 -2.98 3.27 -2.40
C GLU A 42 -3.99 2.27 -2.97
N TRP A 43 -3.52 1.11 -3.43
CA TRP A 43 -4.40 0.10 -4.02
C TRP A 43 -5.45 -0.42 -3.03
N SER A 44 -5.16 -0.42 -1.72
CA SER A 44 -6.12 -0.83 -0.70
C SER A 44 -7.10 0.26 -0.31
N LEU A 45 -6.80 1.52 -0.65
CA LEU A 45 -7.61 2.68 -0.28
C LEU A 45 -8.43 3.23 -1.45
N ARG A 46 -8.18 2.78 -2.65
CA ARG A 46 -8.72 3.38 -3.88
C ARG A 46 -10.24 3.49 -3.86
N ASP A 47 -10.95 2.41 -3.53
CA ASP A 47 -12.41 2.40 -3.52
C ASP A 47 -12.97 3.36 -2.47
N TYR A 48 -12.32 3.45 -1.33
CA TYR A 48 -12.74 4.33 -0.22
C TYR A 48 -12.49 5.80 -0.53
N LEU A 49 -11.44 6.10 -1.28
CA LEU A 49 -11.19 7.47 -1.74
C LEU A 49 -12.19 7.89 -2.82
N GLN A 50 -12.55 6.96 -3.71
CA GLN A 50 -13.56 7.24 -4.74
C GLN A 50 -14.94 7.46 -4.13
N SER A 51 -15.32 6.67 -3.13
CA SER A 51 -16.60 6.80 -2.44
C SER A 51 -16.66 7.95 -1.45
N GLU A 52 -15.53 8.63 -1.23
CA GLU A 52 -15.40 9.71 -0.25
C GLU A 52 -15.58 9.25 1.21
N GLU A 53 -15.50 7.94 1.48
CA GLU A 53 -15.47 7.44 2.85
C GLU A 53 -14.16 7.79 3.55
N LEU A 54 -13.09 7.96 2.77
CA LEU A 54 -11.79 8.42 3.23
C LEU A 54 -11.33 9.61 2.40
N VAL A 55 -10.52 10.45 3.01
CA VAL A 55 -9.94 11.62 2.37
C VAL A 55 -8.42 11.55 2.51
N ALA A 56 -7.71 11.79 1.41
CA ALA A 56 -6.26 11.86 1.45
C ALA A 56 -5.81 13.12 2.20
N VAL A 57 -4.87 12.95 3.12
CA VAL A 57 -4.28 14.07 3.86
C VAL A 57 -3.04 14.54 3.10
N ASP A 58 -3.03 15.81 2.72
CA ASP A 58 -1.88 16.42 2.09
C ASP A 58 -0.81 16.73 3.13
N LEU A 59 0.39 16.20 2.91
CA LEU A 59 1.53 16.42 3.77
C LEU A 59 2.62 17.17 3.00
N ASP A 60 3.44 17.92 3.72
CA ASP A 60 4.53 18.67 3.11
C ASP A 60 5.59 17.79 2.48
N HIS A 61 5.72 16.56 2.97
CA HIS A 61 6.70 15.60 2.50
C HIS A 61 6.06 14.24 2.27
N PRO A 62 6.57 13.44 1.32
CA PRO A 62 6.14 12.06 1.18
C PRO A 62 6.35 11.28 2.47
N ILE A 63 5.43 10.37 2.76
CA ILE A 63 5.48 9.54 3.95
C ILE A 63 5.52 8.06 3.55
N SER A 64 6.26 7.26 4.30
CA SER A 64 6.41 5.84 4.04
C SER A 64 6.64 5.08 5.34
N VAL A 65 6.48 3.76 5.27
CA VAL A 65 6.82 2.86 6.38
C VAL A 65 8.24 2.31 6.26
N THR A 66 8.92 2.60 5.16
CA THR A 66 10.31 2.19 4.92
C THR A 66 11.10 3.37 4.35
N ARG A 67 12.43 3.28 4.45
CA ARG A 67 13.34 4.28 3.88
C ARG A 67 13.59 4.02 2.40
N SER A 68 12.54 3.68 1.65
CA SER A 68 12.63 3.38 0.23
C SER A 68 11.45 3.99 -0.49
N ASP A 69 11.71 4.59 -1.65
CA ASP A 69 10.67 5.10 -2.54
C ASP A 69 10.10 4.00 -3.43
N GLN A 70 10.76 2.84 -3.47
CA GLN A 70 10.38 1.74 -4.35
C GLN A 70 9.59 0.69 -3.57
N ILE A 71 8.36 1.02 -3.27
CA ILE A 71 7.44 0.12 -2.58
C ILE A 71 6.45 -0.41 -3.62
N GLY A 72 6.20 -1.73 -3.56
CA GLY A 72 5.25 -2.34 -4.47
C GLY A 72 4.90 -3.74 -4.04
N ILE A 73 4.01 -4.35 -4.80
CA ILE A 73 3.68 -5.77 -4.66
C ILE A 73 4.56 -6.53 -5.63
N PHE A 74 5.28 -7.51 -5.12
CA PHE A 74 6.21 -8.30 -5.91
C PHE A 74 5.74 -9.73 -5.99
N MET A 75 5.88 -10.34 -7.16
CA MET A 75 5.63 -11.74 -7.35
C MET A 75 6.97 -12.46 -7.44
N LEU A 76 7.21 -13.40 -6.52
CA LEU A 76 8.45 -14.17 -6.47
C LEU A 76 8.20 -15.57 -7.00
N TYR A 77 9.06 -16.00 -7.92
CA TYR A 77 9.01 -17.36 -8.47
C TYR A 77 10.42 -17.79 -8.86
N LEU A 78 10.64 -19.10 -8.90
CA LEU A 78 11.91 -19.64 -9.37
C LEU A 78 11.96 -19.54 -10.90
N GLN A 79 13.05 -19.01 -11.44
CA GLN A 79 13.21 -18.85 -12.88
C GLN A 79 13.06 -20.18 -13.62
N SER A 80 13.59 -21.27 -13.04
CA SER A 80 13.44 -22.60 -13.62
C SER A 80 11.98 -23.08 -13.68
N ARG A 81 11.13 -22.59 -12.77
CA ARG A 81 9.70 -22.94 -12.75
C ARG A 81 8.88 -22.13 -13.74
N TYR A 82 9.35 -20.96 -14.14
CA TYR A 82 8.65 -20.13 -15.11
C TYR A 82 8.53 -20.81 -16.48
N GLN A 83 9.45 -21.71 -16.80
CA GLN A 83 9.42 -22.45 -18.06
C GLN A 83 8.33 -23.53 -18.09
N ILE A 84 7.76 -23.89 -16.95
CA ILE A 84 6.65 -24.82 -16.88
C ILE A 84 5.38 -24.11 -17.36
N PRO A 85 4.65 -24.63 -18.39
CA PRO A 85 3.55 -23.90 -19.00
C PRO A 85 2.48 -23.41 -18.02
N LYS A 86 2.08 -24.24 -17.07
CA LYS A 86 1.06 -23.83 -16.09
C LYS A 86 1.54 -22.72 -15.16
N THR A 87 2.82 -22.74 -14.76
CA THR A 87 3.41 -21.68 -13.93
C THR A 87 3.48 -20.37 -14.68
N ARG A 88 3.97 -20.41 -15.92
CA ARG A 88 4.05 -19.24 -16.78
C ARG A 88 2.67 -18.63 -17.02
N LEU A 89 1.67 -19.46 -17.28
CA LEU A 89 0.31 -18.99 -17.51
C LEU A 89 -0.24 -18.28 -16.28
N ALA A 90 -0.03 -18.85 -15.10
CA ALA A 90 -0.47 -18.25 -13.84
C ALA A 90 0.24 -16.94 -13.55
N VAL A 91 1.57 -16.90 -13.68
CA VAL A 91 2.36 -15.69 -13.44
C VAL A 91 1.94 -14.57 -14.39
N ASP A 92 1.87 -14.87 -15.70
CA ASP A 92 1.51 -13.87 -16.70
C ASP A 92 0.09 -13.35 -16.50
N TYR A 93 -0.86 -14.23 -16.17
CA TYR A 93 -2.24 -13.84 -15.92
C TYR A 93 -2.34 -12.90 -14.71
N ILE A 94 -1.72 -13.26 -13.59
CA ILE A 94 -1.76 -12.43 -12.38
C ILE A 94 -1.07 -11.09 -12.64
N TYR A 95 0.07 -11.09 -13.31
CA TYR A 95 0.79 -9.87 -13.63
C TYR A 95 -0.05 -8.92 -14.49
N GLU A 96 -0.68 -9.44 -15.54
CA GLU A 96 -1.52 -8.63 -16.41
C GLU A 96 -2.73 -8.06 -15.68
N ARG A 97 -3.38 -8.86 -14.82
CA ARG A 97 -4.53 -8.40 -14.07
C ARG A 97 -4.18 -7.31 -13.08
N LEU A 98 -3.05 -7.44 -12.39
CA LEU A 98 -2.57 -6.41 -11.47
C LEU A 98 -2.13 -5.15 -12.21
N ALA A 99 -1.47 -5.28 -13.34
CA ALA A 99 -1.07 -4.13 -14.14
C ALA A 99 -2.29 -3.35 -14.65
N GLN A 100 -3.35 -4.04 -15.07
CA GLN A 100 -4.60 -3.38 -15.48
C GLN A 100 -5.27 -2.67 -14.32
N ALA A 101 -5.30 -3.28 -13.15
CA ALA A 101 -5.88 -2.67 -11.95
C ALA A 101 -5.11 -1.41 -11.55
N ASP A 102 -3.77 -1.43 -11.67
CA ASP A 102 -2.92 -0.30 -11.33
C ASP A 102 -3.11 0.87 -12.30
N GLN A 103 -3.49 0.60 -13.55
CA GLN A 103 -3.76 1.63 -14.56
C GLN A 103 -5.19 2.17 -14.49
N ALA A 104 -6.06 1.58 -13.69
CA ALA A 104 -7.42 2.05 -13.54
C ALA A 104 -7.44 3.44 -12.90
N PRO A 105 -8.29 4.36 -13.35
CA PRO A 105 -8.40 5.67 -12.71
C PRO A 105 -8.88 5.53 -11.28
N ALA A 106 -8.26 6.31 -10.41
CA ALA A 106 -8.63 6.34 -9.00
C ALA A 106 -9.94 7.10 -8.77
#